data_7b2a5cb5bff25e0cddeeb27aff31878b
#
_entry.id   7b2a5cb5bff25e0cddeeb27aff31878b
#
_cell.length_a   1.000
_cell.length_b   1.000
_cell.length_c   1.000
_cell.angle_alpha   90.00
_cell.angle_beta   90.00
_cell.angle_gamma   90.00
#
_symmetry.space_group_name_H-M   'P 1'
#
loop_
_entity.id
_entity.type
_entity.pdbx_description
1 polymer ?
#
loop_
_entity_poly.entity_id
_entity_poly.type
_entity_poly.pdbx_seq_one_letter_code
_entity_poly.pdbx_strand_id
1 'polypeptide(L)'
;ARLEYGMHSIEGRRHSFALAVGAIGVVFGDIGTSPLYALRECFAPERGIELQRDSIVGIVSLLIWILSLVVCVKYLSVVLRADNRGEGGILALVSLVSRQLPKGSVRRSAFIAVLGIIGASLLYSDGMITPAISVLSAIEGLELISPNFIPYIVPLSILVLLALFPAQ
;
A
#
# COMPACT_ATOMS: atom_id res chain seq x y z
N ALA A 1 20.82 -24.94 -30.05
CA ALA A 1 20.93 -25.20 -28.59
C ALA A 1 21.60 -24.07 -27.79
N ARG A 2 22.80 -23.54 -28.21
CA ARG A 2 23.48 -22.45 -27.48
C ARG A 2 22.78 -21.09 -27.62
N LEU A 3 22.16 -20.82 -28.76
CA LEU A 3 21.44 -19.56 -29.00
C LEU A 3 20.06 -19.52 -28.29
N GLU A 4 19.37 -20.64 -28.18
CA GLU A 4 18.10 -20.75 -27.44
C GLU A 4 18.30 -20.57 -25.94
N TYR A 5 19.37 -21.14 -25.37
CA TYR A 5 19.67 -20.96 -23.94
C TYR A 5 20.01 -19.51 -23.60
N GLY A 6 20.68 -18.78 -24.52
CA GLY A 6 20.94 -17.34 -24.36
C GLY A 6 19.70 -16.47 -24.42
N MET A 7 18.73 -16.76 -25.27
CA MET A 7 17.49 -16.02 -25.39
C MET A 7 16.60 -16.19 -24.16
N HIS A 8 16.43 -17.39 -23.63
CA HIS A 8 15.69 -17.65 -22.40
C HIS A 8 16.29 -16.93 -21.17
N SER A 9 17.62 -16.82 -21.12
CA SER A 9 18.29 -16.12 -20.01
C SER A 9 18.13 -14.59 -20.08
N ILE A 10 18.06 -14.02 -21.27
CA ILE A 10 17.87 -12.59 -21.50
C ILE A 10 16.41 -12.18 -21.23
N GLU A 11 15.47 -13.01 -21.66
CA GLU A 11 14.03 -12.81 -21.44
C GLU A 11 13.67 -12.92 -19.94
N GLY A 12 14.22 -13.90 -19.24
CA GLY A 12 14.08 -14.04 -17.79
C GLY A 12 14.68 -12.84 -17.03
N ARG A 13 15.81 -12.31 -17.46
CA ARG A 13 16.44 -11.13 -16.85
C ARG A 13 15.65 -9.84 -17.09
N ARG A 14 15.10 -9.66 -18.29
CA ARG A 14 14.21 -8.52 -18.60
C ARG A 14 12.93 -8.56 -17.79
N HIS A 15 12.34 -9.73 -17.65
CA HIS A 15 11.14 -9.91 -16.83
C HIS A 15 11.41 -9.61 -15.34
N SER A 16 12.51 -10.15 -14.80
CA SER A 16 12.90 -9.85 -13.40
C SER A 16 13.22 -8.38 -13.18
N PHE A 17 13.84 -7.70 -14.16
CA PHE A 17 14.11 -6.27 -14.07
C PHE A 17 12.81 -5.44 -14.09
N ALA A 18 11.87 -5.77 -14.97
CA ALA A 18 10.56 -5.11 -15.02
C ALA A 18 9.77 -5.27 -13.70
N LEU A 19 9.79 -6.48 -13.13
CA LEU A 19 9.19 -6.74 -11.82
C LEU A 19 9.87 -5.95 -10.70
N ALA A 20 11.20 -5.84 -10.73
CA ALA A 20 11.94 -5.04 -9.74
C ALA A 20 11.61 -3.55 -9.84
N VAL A 21 11.52 -3.01 -11.06
CA VAL A 21 11.11 -1.62 -11.30
C VAL A 21 9.68 -1.38 -10.83
N GLY A 22 8.76 -2.31 -11.14
CA GLY A 22 7.38 -2.25 -10.65
C GLY A 22 7.30 -2.29 -9.13
N ALA A 23 8.07 -3.18 -8.49
CA ALA A 23 8.14 -3.25 -7.03
C ALA A 23 8.66 -1.96 -6.39
N ILE A 24 9.69 -1.33 -6.98
CA ILE A 24 10.19 -0.02 -6.54
C ILE A 24 9.10 1.04 -6.68
N GLY A 25 8.34 1.04 -7.78
CA GLY A 25 7.23 1.96 -8.00
C GLY A 25 6.15 1.84 -6.91
N VAL A 26 5.76 0.63 -6.55
CA VAL A 26 4.80 0.36 -5.47
C VAL A 26 5.36 0.82 -4.12
N VAL A 27 6.61 0.49 -3.81
CA VAL A 27 7.24 0.90 -2.54
C VAL A 27 7.32 2.42 -2.42
N PHE A 28 7.74 3.11 -3.48
CA PHE A 28 7.82 4.58 -3.48
C PHE A 28 6.44 5.25 -3.50
N GLY A 29 5.51 4.71 -4.30
CA GLY A 29 4.19 5.31 -4.48
C GLY A 29 3.27 5.11 -3.26
N ASP A 30 3.32 3.97 -2.63
CA ASP A 30 2.41 3.60 -1.54
C ASP A 30 3.08 3.69 -0.16
N ILE A 31 4.16 2.95 0.05
CA ILE A 31 4.84 2.89 1.35
C ILE A 31 5.64 4.17 1.63
N GLY A 32 6.20 4.82 0.60
CA GLY A 32 7.03 6.00 0.75
C GLY A 32 6.26 7.30 0.99
N THR A 33 5.05 7.45 0.45
CA THR A 33 4.24 8.68 0.56
C THR A 33 3.45 8.74 1.86
N SER A 34 2.83 7.64 2.29
CA SER A 34 1.99 7.59 3.48
C SER A 34 2.68 8.00 4.78
N PRO A 35 3.94 7.60 5.07
CA PRO A 35 4.66 8.08 6.25
C PRO A 35 4.94 9.57 6.24
N LEU A 36 5.18 10.18 5.08
CA LEU A 36 5.40 11.62 4.97
C LEU A 36 4.13 12.40 5.28
N TYR A 37 2.99 11.95 4.74
CA TYR A 37 1.68 12.51 5.08
C TYR A 37 1.38 12.34 6.57
N ALA A 38 1.57 11.16 7.12
CA ALA A 38 1.36 10.88 8.54
C ALA A 38 2.24 11.75 9.43
N LEU A 39 3.50 11.96 9.06
CA LEU A 39 4.41 12.86 9.78
C LEU A 39 3.90 14.30 9.78
N ARG A 40 3.48 14.81 8.63
CA ARG A 40 2.88 16.16 8.50
C ARG A 40 1.64 16.29 9.38
N GLU A 41 0.76 15.32 9.34
CA GLU A 41 -0.50 15.31 10.10
C GLU A 41 -0.26 15.28 11.61
N CYS A 42 0.79 14.62 12.09
CA CYS A 42 1.15 14.62 13.51
C CYS A 42 1.46 16.02 14.03
N PHE A 43 1.99 16.90 13.19
CA PHE A 43 2.33 18.29 13.53
C PHE A 43 1.27 19.32 13.10
N ALA A 44 0.08 18.85 12.69
CA ALA A 44 -1.03 19.77 12.42
C ALA A 44 -1.39 20.57 13.68
N PRO A 45 -1.73 21.87 13.55
CA PRO A 45 -1.98 22.75 14.70
C PRO A 45 -3.00 22.20 15.68
N GLU A 46 -3.99 21.45 15.19
CA GLU A 46 -5.08 20.87 15.97
C GLU A 46 -4.61 19.74 16.90
N ARG A 47 -3.43 19.15 16.63
CA ARG A 47 -2.88 18.03 17.40
C ARG A 47 -2.11 18.47 18.64
N GLY A 48 -1.69 19.72 18.70
CA GLY A 48 -0.99 20.29 19.86
C GLY A 48 0.39 19.71 20.12
N ILE A 49 0.98 19.01 19.13
CA ILE A 49 2.36 18.52 19.23
C ILE A 49 3.30 19.64 18.76
N GLU A 50 4.15 20.09 19.67
CA GLU A 50 5.15 21.11 19.34
C GLU A 50 6.20 20.58 18.35
N LEU A 51 6.54 21.41 17.36
CA LEU A 51 7.57 21.11 16.38
C LEU A 51 8.97 21.25 17.01
N GLN A 52 9.33 20.28 17.83
CA GLN A 52 10.63 20.19 18.49
C GLN A 52 11.43 19.02 17.93
N ARG A 53 12.74 19.07 18.02
CA ARG A 53 13.63 18.01 17.53
C ARG A 53 13.29 16.64 18.10
N ASP A 54 13.02 16.57 19.40
CA ASP A 54 12.73 15.31 20.09
C ASP A 54 11.38 14.70 19.65
N SER A 55 10.37 15.55 19.44
CA SER A 55 9.07 15.15 18.90
C SER A 55 9.19 14.59 17.47
N ILE A 56 9.98 15.25 16.61
CA ILE A 56 10.24 14.81 15.24
C ILE A 56 10.94 13.44 15.26
N VAL A 57 12.03 13.32 16.01
CA VAL A 57 12.80 12.06 16.11
C VAL A 57 11.94 10.94 16.68
N GLY A 58 11.11 11.23 17.69
CA GLY A 58 10.19 10.27 18.29
C GLY A 58 9.16 9.74 17.28
N ILE A 59 8.50 10.63 16.54
CA ILE A 59 7.50 10.25 15.54
C ILE A 59 8.14 9.49 14.38
N VAL A 60 9.28 9.95 13.87
CA VAL A 60 10.01 9.24 12.81
C VAL A 60 10.43 7.85 13.26
N SER A 61 10.95 7.72 14.48
CA SER A 61 11.30 6.42 15.07
C SER A 61 10.09 5.50 15.15
N LEU A 62 8.94 6.02 15.61
CA LEU A 62 7.69 5.27 15.67
C LEU A 62 7.25 4.77 14.28
N LEU A 63 7.29 5.62 13.27
CA LEU A 63 6.97 5.26 11.89
C LEU A 63 7.88 4.15 11.36
N ILE A 64 9.20 4.25 11.58
CA ILE A 64 10.16 3.23 11.18
C ILE A 64 9.85 1.89 11.87
N TRP A 65 9.56 1.90 13.17
CA TRP A 65 9.23 0.69 13.91
C TRP A 65 7.93 0.06 13.44
N ILE A 66 6.87 0.86 13.24
CA ILE A 66 5.58 0.36 12.74
C ILE A 66 5.75 -0.25 11.35
N LEU A 67 6.42 0.44 10.43
CA LEU A 67 6.68 -0.08 9.08
C LEU A 67 7.50 -1.37 9.14
N SER A 68 8.56 -1.42 9.96
CA SER A 68 9.38 -2.62 10.11
C SER A 68 8.58 -3.80 10.65
N LEU A 69 7.76 -3.60 11.67
CA LEU A 69 6.92 -4.65 12.23
C LEU A 69 5.83 -5.12 11.25
N VAL A 70 5.14 -4.18 10.61
CA VAL A 70 4.05 -4.53 9.70
C VAL A 70 4.59 -5.14 8.41
N VAL A 71 5.58 -4.51 7.77
CA VAL A 71 6.08 -4.98 6.46
C VAL A 71 7.00 -6.19 6.64
N CYS A 72 8.01 -6.11 7.51
CA CYS A 72 9.00 -7.20 7.61
C CYS A 72 8.47 -8.38 8.42
N VAL A 73 7.87 -8.15 9.58
CA VAL A 73 7.44 -9.26 10.45
C VAL A 73 6.10 -9.82 9.98
N LYS A 74 5.08 -8.99 9.83
CA LYS A 74 3.74 -9.47 9.46
C LYS A 74 3.67 -9.89 7.99
N TYR A 75 4.06 -9.02 7.05
CA TYR A 75 3.92 -9.31 5.61
C TYR A 75 4.96 -10.30 5.11
N LEU A 76 6.26 -10.00 5.20
CA LEU A 76 7.31 -10.85 4.66
C LEU A 76 7.39 -12.21 5.36
N SER A 77 7.25 -12.26 6.68
CA SER A 77 7.43 -13.51 7.44
C SER A 77 6.19 -14.40 7.45
N VAL A 78 4.99 -13.86 7.33
CA VAL A 78 3.74 -14.60 7.48
C VAL A 78 2.88 -14.53 6.22
N VAL A 79 2.45 -13.33 5.79
CA VAL A 79 1.43 -13.19 4.75
C VAL A 79 1.93 -13.66 3.39
N LEU A 80 3.16 -13.30 2.99
CA LEU A 80 3.74 -13.70 1.70
C LEU A 80 4.06 -15.20 1.60
N ARG A 81 4.08 -15.93 2.72
CA ARG A 81 4.21 -17.39 2.70
C ARG A 81 2.91 -18.12 2.41
N ALA A 82 1.78 -17.42 2.51
CA ALA A 82 0.46 -17.96 2.21
C ALA A 82 0.19 -17.85 0.71
N ASP A 83 0.80 -18.72 -0.06
CA ASP A 83 0.62 -18.84 -1.51
C ASP A 83 -0.50 -19.82 -1.86
N ASN A 84 -1.40 -19.40 -2.74
CA ASN A 84 -2.42 -20.24 -3.33
C ASN A 84 -2.26 -20.27 -4.85
N ARG A 85 -1.34 -21.11 -5.35
CA ARG A 85 -1.04 -21.28 -6.78
C ARG A 85 -0.54 -20.00 -7.48
N GLY A 86 0.33 -19.25 -6.81
CA GLY A 86 0.86 -17.98 -7.31
C GLY A 86 0.01 -16.76 -6.96
N GLU A 87 -1.14 -16.96 -6.29
CA GLU A 87 -1.98 -15.86 -5.82
C GLU A 87 -1.83 -15.67 -4.31
N GLY A 88 -1.72 -14.41 -3.87
CA GLY A 88 -1.61 -14.01 -2.49
C GLY A 88 -2.79 -13.13 -2.02
N GLY A 89 -2.64 -12.53 -0.84
CA GLY A 89 -3.61 -11.58 -0.28
C GLY A 89 -4.76 -12.21 0.49
N ILE A 90 -5.76 -11.39 0.81
CA ILE A 90 -6.84 -11.79 1.72
C ILE A 90 -7.71 -12.93 1.17
N LEU A 91 -8.00 -12.92 -0.12
CA LEU A 91 -8.84 -13.95 -0.75
C LEU A 91 -8.12 -15.31 -0.82
N ALA A 92 -6.82 -15.30 -1.09
CA ALA A 92 -5.98 -16.50 -1.04
C ALA A 92 -5.95 -17.09 0.39
N LEU A 93 -5.76 -16.26 1.41
CA LEU A 93 -5.80 -16.68 2.82
C LEU A 93 -7.14 -17.31 3.18
N VAL A 94 -8.26 -16.67 2.82
CA VAL A 94 -9.61 -17.22 3.06
C VAL A 94 -9.79 -18.57 2.38
N SER A 95 -9.33 -18.71 1.14
CA SER A 95 -9.38 -19.97 0.38
C SER A 95 -8.58 -21.08 1.06
N LEU A 96 -7.33 -20.78 1.47
CA LEU A 96 -6.46 -21.74 2.14
C LEU A 96 -7.02 -22.21 3.47
N VAL A 97 -7.51 -21.28 4.31
CA VAL A 97 -8.11 -21.62 5.61
C VAL A 97 -9.40 -22.40 5.42
N SER A 98 -10.25 -22.01 4.46
CA SER A 98 -11.52 -22.70 4.19
C SER A 98 -11.31 -24.17 3.77
N ARG A 99 -10.24 -24.48 3.05
CA ARG A 99 -9.89 -25.84 2.65
C ARG A 99 -9.44 -26.73 3.81
N GLN A 100 -8.91 -26.14 4.89
CA GLN A 100 -8.44 -26.87 6.06
C GLN A 100 -9.54 -27.11 7.10
N LEU A 101 -10.74 -26.56 6.91
CA LEU A 101 -11.84 -26.75 7.83
C LEU A 101 -12.39 -28.19 7.76
N PRO A 102 -12.74 -28.78 8.91
CA PRO A 102 -13.43 -30.06 8.96
C PRO A 102 -14.77 -29.98 8.18
N LYS A 103 -15.05 -31.00 7.36
CA LYS A 103 -16.31 -31.11 6.63
C LYS A 103 -17.47 -31.09 7.62
N GLY A 104 -18.45 -30.18 7.41
CA GLY A 104 -19.61 -30.01 8.29
C GLY A 104 -19.53 -28.89 9.32
N SER A 105 -18.42 -28.15 9.39
CA SER A 105 -18.25 -27.04 10.32
C SER A 105 -18.86 -25.72 9.76
N VAL A 106 -20.18 -25.71 9.55
CA VAL A 106 -20.91 -24.57 8.95
C VAL A 106 -20.62 -23.23 9.65
N ARG A 107 -20.64 -23.22 11.00
CA ARG A 107 -20.41 -22.00 11.78
C ARG A 107 -19.00 -21.42 11.59
N ARG A 108 -17.98 -22.29 11.55
CA ARG A 108 -16.59 -21.85 11.31
C ARG A 108 -16.38 -21.35 9.89
N SER A 109 -16.99 -22.05 8.91
CA SER A 109 -16.96 -21.63 7.51
C SER A 109 -17.62 -20.26 7.31
N ALA A 110 -18.78 -20.03 7.91
CA ALA A 110 -19.47 -18.75 7.87
C ALA A 110 -18.64 -17.63 8.52
N PHE A 111 -18.03 -17.90 9.67
CA PHE A 111 -17.16 -16.92 10.34
C PHE A 111 -15.96 -16.51 9.48
N ILE A 112 -15.28 -17.46 8.84
CA ILE A 112 -14.15 -17.19 7.95
C ILE A 112 -14.61 -16.43 6.71
N ALA A 113 -15.76 -16.76 6.14
CA ALA A 113 -16.34 -16.04 5.01
C ALA A 113 -16.63 -14.57 5.39
N VAL A 114 -17.22 -14.32 6.55
CA VAL A 114 -17.49 -12.97 7.04
C VAL A 114 -16.17 -12.18 7.24
N LEU A 115 -15.16 -12.79 7.86
CA LEU A 115 -13.84 -12.16 8.00
C LEU A 115 -13.21 -11.85 6.62
N GLY A 116 -13.39 -12.76 5.65
CA GLY A 116 -12.93 -12.55 4.29
C GLY A 116 -13.62 -11.38 3.60
N ILE A 117 -14.93 -11.25 3.76
CA ILE A 117 -15.70 -10.12 3.23
C ILE A 117 -15.26 -8.81 3.86
N ILE A 118 -15.11 -8.78 5.18
CA ILE A 118 -14.60 -7.59 5.90
C ILE A 118 -13.20 -7.22 5.39
N GLY A 119 -12.30 -8.19 5.31
CA GLY A 119 -10.94 -7.94 4.82
C GLY A 119 -10.89 -7.46 3.38
N ALA A 120 -11.69 -8.04 2.49
CA ALA A 120 -11.83 -7.58 1.11
C ALA A 120 -12.41 -6.16 1.02
N SER A 121 -13.40 -5.85 1.84
CA SER A 121 -13.99 -4.51 1.90
C SER A 121 -12.98 -3.46 2.38
N LEU A 122 -12.17 -3.79 3.40
CA LEU A 122 -11.11 -2.91 3.89
C LEU A 122 -10.03 -2.69 2.81
N LEU A 123 -9.63 -3.75 2.09
CA LEU A 123 -8.69 -3.63 0.98
C LEU A 123 -9.23 -2.73 -0.14
N TYR A 124 -10.52 -2.86 -0.46
CA TYR A 124 -11.17 -2.02 -1.46
C TYR A 124 -11.21 -0.55 -1.03
N SER A 125 -11.53 -0.29 0.25
CA SER A 125 -11.52 1.06 0.83
C SER A 125 -10.13 1.68 0.80
N ASP A 126 -9.10 0.92 1.14
CA ASP A 126 -7.71 1.38 1.08
C ASP A 126 -7.30 1.75 -0.35
N GLY A 127 -7.64 0.90 -1.32
CA GLY A 127 -7.39 1.16 -2.74
C GLY A 127 -8.08 2.42 -3.30
N MET A 128 -9.09 2.95 -2.62
CA MET A 128 -9.75 4.21 -2.97
C MET A 128 -9.18 5.40 -2.19
N ILE A 129 -8.95 5.23 -0.89
CA ILE A 129 -8.54 6.31 0.02
C ILE A 129 -7.07 6.68 -0.19
N THR A 130 -6.20 5.68 -0.27
CA THR A 130 -4.74 5.91 -0.34
C THR A 130 -4.32 6.73 -1.57
N PRO A 131 -4.77 6.43 -2.81
CA PRO A 131 -4.47 7.29 -3.96
C PRO A 131 -5.05 8.69 -3.83
N ALA A 132 -6.25 8.83 -3.28
CA ALA A 132 -6.90 10.13 -3.09
C ALA A 132 -6.10 11.02 -2.14
N ILE A 133 -5.68 10.50 -0.99
CA ILE A 133 -4.87 11.21 -0.01
C ILE A 133 -3.49 11.54 -0.58
N SER A 134 -2.84 10.62 -1.27
CA SER A 134 -1.51 10.82 -1.85
C SER A 134 -1.51 11.92 -2.90
N VAL A 135 -2.51 11.93 -3.80
CA VAL A 135 -2.65 12.98 -4.82
C VAL A 135 -2.97 14.32 -4.18
N LEU A 136 -3.92 14.35 -3.23
CA LEU A 136 -4.28 15.59 -2.52
C LEU A 136 -3.07 16.17 -1.81
N SER A 137 -2.34 15.38 -1.03
CA SER A 137 -1.16 15.81 -0.30
C SER A 137 -0.05 16.34 -1.22
N ALA A 138 0.14 15.71 -2.38
CA ALA A 138 1.11 16.20 -3.38
C ALA A 138 0.72 17.57 -3.94
N ILE A 139 -0.58 17.78 -4.22
CA ILE A 139 -1.07 19.04 -4.79
C ILE A 139 -1.15 20.15 -3.73
N GLU A 140 -1.43 19.82 -2.47
CA GLU A 140 -1.33 20.75 -1.35
C GLU A 140 0.07 21.37 -1.21
N GLY A 141 1.11 20.68 -1.67
CA GLY A 141 2.46 21.25 -1.75
C GLY A 141 2.57 22.53 -2.58
N LEU A 142 1.64 22.77 -3.52
CA LEU A 142 1.57 24.00 -4.32
C LEU A 142 1.24 25.24 -3.46
N GLU A 143 0.52 25.07 -2.35
CA GLU A 143 0.22 26.14 -1.39
C GLU A 143 1.52 26.74 -0.82
N LEU A 144 2.53 25.92 -0.61
CA LEU A 144 3.83 26.37 -0.12
C LEU A 144 4.56 27.29 -1.11
N ILE A 145 4.24 27.19 -2.40
CA ILE A 145 4.81 28.02 -3.45
C ILE A 145 4.06 29.35 -3.52
N SER A 146 2.72 29.31 -3.51
CA SER A 146 1.88 30.50 -3.50
C SER A 146 0.48 30.21 -2.99
N PRO A 147 -0.06 31.05 -2.06
CA PRO A 147 -1.42 30.94 -1.55
C PRO A 147 -2.51 31.04 -2.62
N ASN A 148 -2.19 31.59 -3.79
CA ASN A 148 -3.12 31.70 -4.91
C ASN A 148 -3.55 30.33 -5.48
N PHE A 149 -2.82 29.26 -5.17
CA PHE A 149 -3.16 27.90 -5.61
C PHE A 149 -4.21 27.21 -4.73
N ILE A 150 -4.51 27.73 -3.54
CA ILE A 150 -5.48 27.13 -2.60
C ILE A 150 -6.82 26.77 -3.30
N PRO A 151 -7.49 27.65 -4.05
CA PRO A 151 -8.78 27.33 -4.68
C PRO A 151 -8.68 26.24 -5.76
N TYR A 152 -7.50 25.98 -6.29
CA TYR A 152 -7.26 25.00 -7.35
C TYR A 152 -6.85 23.62 -6.83
N ILE A 153 -6.53 23.47 -5.54
CA ILE A 153 -6.05 22.21 -4.96
C ILE A 153 -7.07 21.09 -5.20
N VAL A 154 -8.32 21.28 -4.80
CA VAL A 154 -9.36 20.27 -4.95
C VAL A 154 -9.70 19.97 -6.41
N PRO A 155 -9.97 20.98 -7.29
CA PRO A 155 -10.22 20.71 -8.70
C PRO A 155 -9.06 19.98 -9.40
N LEU A 156 -7.82 20.36 -9.10
CA LEU A 156 -6.64 19.74 -9.69
C LEU A 156 -6.45 18.30 -9.19
N SER A 157 -6.71 18.05 -7.91
CA SER A 157 -6.68 16.69 -7.34
C SER A 157 -7.70 15.77 -8.02
N ILE A 158 -8.92 16.25 -8.22
CA ILE A 158 -9.97 15.50 -8.94
C ILE A 158 -9.53 15.21 -10.37
N LEU A 159 -8.98 16.19 -11.06
CA LEU A 159 -8.52 16.02 -12.44
C LEU A 159 -7.41 14.98 -12.56
N VAL A 160 -6.44 15.03 -11.65
CA VAL A 160 -5.32 14.05 -11.59
C VAL A 160 -5.85 12.64 -11.28
N LEU A 161 -6.78 12.50 -10.33
CA LEU A 161 -7.39 11.21 -10.03
C LEU A 161 -8.18 10.65 -11.21
N LEU A 162 -8.99 11.50 -11.89
CA LEU A 162 -9.73 11.09 -13.09
C LEU A 162 -8.82 10.66 -14.24
N ALA A 163 -7.62 11.22 -14.34
CA ALA A 163 -6.62 10.80 -15.32
C ALA A 163 -5.88 9.52 -14.91
N LEU A 164 -5.64 9.34 -13.61
CA LEU A 164 -4.87 8.21 -13.05
C LEU A 164 -5.65 6.90 -13.13
N PHE A 165 -6.92 6.89 -12.71
CA PHE A 165 -7.72 5.66 -12.66
C PHE A 165 -7.94 4.97 -14.02
N PRO A 166 -8.16 5.65 -15.13
CA PRO A 166 -8.23 5.01 -16.44
C PRO A 166 -6.88 4.55 -16.98
N ALA A 167 -5.76 5.09 -16.45
CA ALA A 167 -4.41 4.76 -16.88
C ALA A 167 -3.82 3.52 -16.17
N GLN A 168 -4.46 3.05 -15.12
CA GLN A 168 -4.12 1.82 -14.39
C GLN A 168 -4.75 0.60 -15.04
#